data_8682c2690c2ea274620013e37b7e4252
#
_entry.id   8682c2690c2ea274620013e37b7e4252
#
_cell.length_a   1.000
_cell.length_b   1.000
_cell.length_c   1.000
_cell.angle_alpha   90.00
_cell.angle_beta   90.00
_cell.angle_gamma   90.00
#
_symmetry.space_group_name_H-M   'P 1'
#
loop_
_entity.id
_entity.type
_entity.pdbx_description
1 polymer ?
#
loop_
_entity_poly.entity_id
_entity_poly.type
_entity_poly.pdbx_seq_one_letter_code
_entity_poly.pdbx_strand_id
1 'polypeptide(L)'
;MQSILVTGGTGYIGSHTVVELLKTGYKVVILDNLCNSSPKVIERILKIVQPNKQLTFIEGDIRDTSKLDQLFADHLFEGVIHFAGLKAVGQSVADPIRYYDNNVYGSLCLIRAMNKAKVKTIVFSSSATVYGEDAPVPYKESMPRGNTTNPYGTSKAMIEKIFADQCIADSQWSVAQLRYFNPIGAHKSGLIGEDPKGIPNNLLPYITQVAIGKRKELSVYGGDYPTPDGTGIRDYIHVVDLAKGHLKALKEIQPIEDNRQEENQGTGERIWNLGTGQGYSVLEVVSAFEKASGVSIPYVNKPRRKGDLAAFWADAKKAKQDLNWQAQLTLEEMVTDAWHWQQSNPQGYS
;
A
#
# COMPACT_ATOMS: atom_id res chain seq x y z
N MET A 1 -25.98 -1.13 -4.51
CA MET A 1 -24.63 -1.76 -4.48
C MET A 1 -23.62 -0.63 -4.60
N GLN A 2 -22.85 -0.45 -3.55
CA GLN A 2 -21.94 0.69 -3.35
C GLN A 2 -20.78 0.66 -4.35
N SER A 3 -20.45 1.80 -4.95
CA SER A 3 -19.39 1.94 -5.94
C SER A 3 -18.18 2.67 -5.35
N ILE A 4 -16.99 2.08 -5.50
CA ILE A 4 -15.73 2.63 -4.97
C ILE A 4 -14.76 2.88 -6.12
N LEU A 5 -14.21 4.09 -6.15
CA LEU A 5 -13.08 4.40 -7.02
C LEU A 5 -11.77 3.93 -6.35
N VAL A 6 -10.97 3.16 -7.08
CA VAL A 6 -9.63 2.75 -6.65
C VAL A 6 -8.59 3.31 -7.60
N THR A 7 -7.87 4.34 -7.19
CA THR A 7 -6.76 4.87 -7.99
C THR A 7 -5.49 4.05 -7.73
N GLY A 8 -4.75 3.72 -8.77
CA GLY A 8 -3.61 2.80 -8.65
C GLY A 8 -4.03 1.34 -8.43
N GLY A 9 -5.26 1.00 -8.85
CA GLY A 9 -5.88 -0.29 -8.57
C GLY A 9 -5.29 -1.48 -9.34
N THR A 10 -4.48 -1.26 -10.36
CA THR A 10 -3.72 -2.34 -11.04
C THR A 10 -2.35 -2.57 -10.43
N GLY A 11 -1.92 -1.73 -9.49
CA GLY A 11 -0.68 -1.90 -8.72
C GLY A 11 -0.76 -3.07 -7.73
N TYR A 12 0.36 -3.37 -7.08
CA TYR A 12 0.49 -4.52 -6.17
C TYR A 12 -0.56 -4.51 -5.05
N ILE A 13 -0.59 -3.47 -4.20
CA ILE A 13 -1.54 -3.39 -3.07
C ILE A 13 -2.96 -3.14 -3.60
N GLY A 14 -3.09 -2.26 -4.61
CA GLY A 14 -4.38 -1.92 -5.21
C GLY A 14 -5.13 -3.14 -5.75
N SER A 15 -4.46 -4.02 -6.49
CA SER A 15 -5.08 -5.21 -7.08
C SER A 15 -5.61 -6.19 -6.02
N HIS A 16 -4.87 -6.40 -4.94
CA HIS A 16 -5.31 -7.24 -3.82
C HIS A 16 -6.51 -6.59 -3.10
N THR A 17 -6.50 -5.26 -2.93
CA THR A 17 -7.63 -4.53 -2.35
C THR A 17 -8.88 -4.58 -3.23
N VAL A 18 -8.71 -4.47 -4.55
CA VAL A 18 -9.82 -4.65 -5.51
C VAL A 18 -10.43 -6.04 -5.41
N VAL A 19 -9.62 -7.09 -5.28
CA VAL A 19 -10.13 -8.45 -5.07
C VAL A 19 -11.00 -8.52 -3.81
N GLU A 20 -10.53 -7.98 -2.69
CA GLU A 20 -11.28 -8.02 -1.43
C GLU A 20 -12.57 -7.15 -1.48
N LEU A 21 -12.54 -5.98 -2.14
CA LEU A 21 -13.73 -5.15 -2.38
C LEU A 21 -14.79 -5.93 -3.18
N LEU A 22 -14.40 -6.54 -4.29
CA LEU A 22 -15.30 -7.33 -5.14
C LEU A 22 -15.87 -8.53 -4.41
N LYS A 23 -15.06 -9.24 -3.60
CA LYS A 23 -15.55 -10.37 -2.77
C LYS A 23 -16.60 -9.93 -1.77
N THR A 24 -16.52 -8.70 -1.25
CA THR A 24 -17.48 -8.17 -0.29
C THR A 24 -18.69 -7.47 -0.92
N GLY A 25 -18.78 -7.45 -2.26
CA GLY A 25 -19.98 -7.02 -2.99
C GLY A 25 -19.95 -5.57 -3.47
N TYR A 26 -18.84 -4.85 -3.32
CA TYR A 26 -18.71 -3.52 -3.92
C TYR A 26 -18.61 -3.59 -5.44
N LYS A 27 -19.10 -2.53 -6.12
CA LYS A 27 -18.70 -2.19 -7.48
C LYS A 27 -17.38 -1.46 -7.43
N VAL A 28 -16.45 -1.77 -8.31
CA VAL A 28 -15.14 -1.13 -8.32
C VAL A 28 -14.85 -0.52 -9.67
N VAL A 29 -14.46 0.74 -9.67
CA VAL A 29 -13.87 1.42 -10.82
C VAL A 29 -12.39 1.65 -10.51
N ILE A 30 -11.51 1.15 -11.36
CA ILE A 30 -10.07 1.38 -11.27
C ILE A 30 -9.69 2.53 -12.19
N LEU A 31 -8.92 3.49 -11.67
CA LEU A 31 -8.17 4.46 -12.44
C LEU A 31 -6.67 4.21 -12.25
N ASP A 32 -5.94 3.90 -13.34
CA ASP A 32 -4.50 3.64 -13.28
C ASP A 32 -3.84 4.07 -14.60
N ASN A 33 -2.67 4.68 -14.55
CA ASN A 33 -1.93 5.10 -15.75
C ASN A 33 -0.93 4.06 -16.24
N LEU A 34 -0.91 2.89 -15.62
CA LEU A 34 -0.06 1.74 -15.97
C LEU A 34 1.46 2.02 -15.97
N CYS A 35 1.90 3.11 -15.32
CA CYS A 35 3.33 3.45 -15.31
C CYS A 35 4.20 2.40 -14.60
N ASN A 36 3.64 1.69 -13.61
CA ASN A 36 4.34 0.63 -12.86
C ASN A 36 3.42 -0.59 -12.59
N SER A 37 2.50 -0.87 -13.48
CA SER A 37 1.55 -1.98 -13.40
C SER A 37 1.25 -2.56 -14.79
N SER A 38 0.38 -3.56 -14.87
CA SER A 38 -0.02 -4.21 -16.12
C SER A 38 -1.54 -4.31 -16.22
N PRO A 39 -2.15 -4.05 -17.39
CA PRO A 39 -3.59 -4.24 -17.60
C PRO A 39 -4.01 -5.72 -17.49
N LYS A 40 -3.08 -6.67 -17.65
CA LYS A 40 -3.35 -8.12 -17.48
C LYS A 40 -3.80 -8.46 -16.04
N VAL A 41 -3.51 -7.61 -15.06
CA VAL A 41 -4.00 -7.74 -13.68
C VAL A 41 -5.53 -7.81 -13.64
N ILE A 42 -6.23 -7.05 -14.49
CA ILE A 42 -7.70 -7.01 -14.54
C ILE A 42 -8.30 -8.40 -14.83
N GLU A 43 -7.80 -9.07 -15.88
CA GLU A 43 -8.25 -10.42 -16.22
C GLU A 43 -8.01 -11.41 -15.08
N ARG A 44 -6.88 -11.27 -14.37
CA ARG A 44 -6.53 -12.15 -13.25
C ARG A 44 -7.38 -11.88 -12.02
N ILE A 45 -7.70 -10.62 -11.73
CA ILE A 45 -8.68 -10.26 -10.69
C ILE A 45 -10.03 -10.93 -10.99
N LEU A 46 -10.53 -10.80 -12.23
CA LEU A 46 -11.80 -11.42 -12.63
C LEU A 46 -11.80 -12.95 -12.49
N LYS A 47 -10.68 -13.62 -12.80
CA LYS A 47 -10.53 -15.07 -12.55
C LYS A 47 -10.62 -15.44 -11.07
N ILE A 48 -10.11 -14.58 -10.18
CA ILE A 48 -10.14 -14.83 -8.72
C ILE A 48 -11.55 -14.65 -8.15
N VAL A 49 -12.27 -13.60 -8.57
CA VAL A 49 -13.54 -13.21 -7.94
C VAL A 49 -14.78 -13.81 -8.59
N GLN A 50 -14.63 -14.48 -9.72
CA GLN A 50 -15.70 -15.07 -10.55
C GLN A 50 -16.57 -14.08 -11.34
N PRO A 51 -17.30 -14.55 -12.41
CA PRO A 51 -17.73 -13.69 -13.54
C PRO A 51 -18.84 -12.68 -13.24
N ASN A 52 -19.43 -12.63 -12.07
CA ASN A 52 -20.57 -11.72 -11.80
C ASN A 52 -20.20 -10.46 -11.04
N LYS A 53 -18.90 -10.09 -10.98
CA LYS A 53 -18.47 -8.93 -10.22
C LYS A 53 -18.30 -7.70 -11.12
N GLN A 54 -18.78 -6.57 -10.62
CA GLN A 54 -18.75 -5.31 -11.35
C GLN A 54 -17.40 -4.63 -11.18
N LEU A 55 -16.51 -4.81 -12.14
CA LEU A 55 -15.21 -4.20 -12.24
C LEU A 55 -15.13 -3.41 -13.56
N THR A 56 -14.85 -2.12 -13.46
CA THR A 56 -14.54 -1.25 -14.59
C THR A 56 -13.09 -0.80 -14.49
N PHE A 57 -12.36 -0.82 -15.59
CA PHE A 57 -11.00 -0.27 -15.67
C PHE A 57 -10.99 0.92 -16.62
N ILE A 58 -10.38 2.01 -16.16
CA ILE A 58 -10.16 3.24 -16.91
C ILE A 58 -8.67 3.57 -16.85
N GLU A 59 -8.03 3.57 -18.01
CA GLU A 59 -6.66 4.03 -18.13
C GLU A 59 -6.61 5.56 -18.05
N GLY A 60 -5.85 6.09 -17.10
CA GLY A 60 -5.74 7.53 -16.91
C GLY A 60 -4.83 7.93 -15.75
N ASP A 61 -4.37 9.17 -15.82
CA ASP A 61 -3.50 9.77 -14.82
C ASP A 61 -4.33 10.62 -13.83
N ILE A 62 -4.03 10.53 -12.54
CA ILE A 62 -4.69 11.33 -11.50
C ILE A 62 -4.42 12.84 -11.63
N ARG A 63 -3.47 13.25 -12.46
CA ARG A 63 -3.19 14.67 -12.79
C ARG A 63 -4.04 15.20 -13.93
N ASP A 64 -4.74 14.33 -14.67
CA ASP A 64 -5.67 14.71 -15.72
C ASP A 64 -7.02 15.11 -15.10
N THR A 65 -7.18 16.41 -14.84
CA THR A 65 -8.38 16.97 -14.22
C THR A 65 -9.64 16.76 -15.05
N SER A 66 -9.52 16.81 -16.38
CA SER A 66 -10.65 16.60 -17.28
C SER A 66 -11.15 15.16 -17.20
N LYS A 67 -10.23 14.20 -17.17
CA LYS A 67 -10.55 12.79 -17.03
C LYS A 67 -11.16 12.48 -15.66
N LEU A 68 -10.64 13.09 -14.59
CA LEU A 68 -11.22 12.97 -13.26
C LEU A 68 -12.64 13.54 -13.21
N ASP A 69 -12.86 14.73 -13.76
CA ASP A 69 -14.19 15.33 -13.82
C ASP A 69 -15.20 14.44 -14.56
N GLN A 70 -14.79 13.89 -15.72
CA GLN A 70 -15.61 12.97 -16.49
C GLN A 70 -15.91 11.68 -15.70
N LEU A 71 -14.89 11.11 -15.06
CA LEU A 71 -15.02 9.90 -14.25
C LEU A 71 -16.04 10.06 -13.12
N PHE A 72 -16.00 11.17 -12.40
CA PHE A 72 -16.96 11.47 -11.33
C PHE A 72 -18.35 11.86 -11.85
N ALA A 73 -18.47 12.32 -13.09
CA ALA A 73 -19.76 12.56 -13.73
C ALA A 73 -20.44 11.26 -14.20
N ASP A 74 -19.65 10.32 -14.71
CA ASP A 74 -20.15 9.04 -15.26
C ASP A 74 -20.48 8.00 -14.19
N HIS A 75 -19.91 8.15 -12.98
CA HIS A 75 -20.03 7.17 -11.90
C HIS A 75 -20.40 7.84 -10.58
N LEU A 76 -21.39 7.27 -9.89
CA LEU A 76 -21.75 7.68 -8.52
C LEU A 76 -20.90 6.89 -7.54
N PHE A 77 -19.86 7.54 -6.98
CA PHE A 77 -18.98 6.94 -5.98
C PHE A 77 -19.42 7.28 -4.57
N GLU A 78 -19.37 6.30 -3.68
CA GLU A 78 -19.56 6.46 -2.23
C GLU A 78 -18.25 6.73 -1.49
N GLY A 79 -17.12 6.44 -2.13
CA GLY A 79 -15.80 6.71 -1.60
C GLY A 79 -14.68 6.36 -2.56
N VAL A 80 -13.49 6.72 -2.15
CA VAL A 80 -12.25 6.53 -2.89
C VAL A 80 -11.24 5.76 -2.05
N ILE A 81 -10.51 4.81 -2.65
CA ILE A 81 -9.26 4.29 -2.08
C ILE A 81 -8.11 4.74 -2.97
N HIS A 82 -7.19 5.51 -2.40
CA HIS A 82 -6.16 6.22 -3.15
C HIS A 82 -4.79 5.57 -2.96
N PHE A 83 -4.40 4.71 -3.93
CA PHE A 83 -3.07 4.10 -4.00
C PHE A 83 -2.15 4.77 -5.01
N ALA A 84 -2.70 5.46 -6.02
CA ALA A 84 -1.90 6.06 -7.09
C ALA A 84 -0.80 6.95 -6.51
N GLY A 85 0.44 6.63 -6.83
CA GLY A 85 1.61 7.35 -6.36
C GLY A 85 2.92 6.62 -6.65
N LEU A 86 3.96 7.36 -6.93
CA LEU A 86 5.32 6.85 -7.05
C LEU A 86 5.85 6.48 -5.66
N LYS A 87 6.51 5.32 -5.53
CA LYS A 87 6.90 4.74 -4.22
C LYS A 87 8.39 4.44 -4.05
N ALA A 88 9.19 4.57 -5.09
CA ALA A 88 10.60 4.17 -5.04
C ALA A 88 11.46 5.23 -4.35
N VAL A 89 11.91 4.96 -3.12
CA VAL A 89 12.70 5.90 -2.30
C VAL A 89 13.93 6.42 -3.04
N GLY A 90 14.75 5.53 -3.65
CA GLY A 90 15.95 5.94 -4.37
C GLY A 90 15.65 6.85 -5.58
N GLN A 91 14.58 6.57 -6.32
CA GLN A 91 14.15 7.44 -7.42
C GLN A 91 13.65 8.79 -6.93
N SER A 92 12.99 8.83 -5.76
CA SER A 92 12.53 10.11 -5.19
C SER A 92 13.67 11.06 -4.87
N VAL A 93 14.80 10.52 -4.44
CA VAL A 93 16.02 11.32 -4.17
C VAL A 93 16.65 11.82 -5.48
N ALA A 94 16.63 10.99 -6.53
CA ALA A 94 17.19 11.35 -7.84
C ALA A 94 16.32 12.36 -8.61
N ASP A 95 14.98 12.27 -8.46
CA ASP A 95 14.02 13.14 -9.18
C ASP A 95 12.86 13.55 -8.24
N PRO A 96 13.11 14.46 -7.30
CA PRO A 96 12.12 14.87 -6.29
C PRO A 96 10.92 15.59 -6.89
N ILE A 97 11.13 16.40 -7.93
CA ILE A 97 10.04 17.17 -8.56
C ILE A 97 8.99 16.26 -9.15
N ARG A 98 9.41 15.20 -9.84
CA ARG A 98 8.48 14.18 -10.36
C ARG A 98 7.63 13.54 -9.26
N TYR A 99 8.20 13.33 -8.06
CA TYR A 99 7.48 12.77 -6.93
C TYR A 99 6.45 13.73 -6.35
N TYR A 100 6.80 15.01 -6.22
CA TYR A 100 5.82 16.02 -5.76
C TYR A 100 4.74 16.27 -6.79
N ASP A 101 5.09 16.36 -8.08
CA ASP A 101 4.12 16.51 -9.16
C ASP A 101 3.15 15.33 -9.20
N ASN A 102 3.66 14.10 -9.22
CA ASN A 102 2.80 12.93 -9.29
C ASN A 102 1.98 12.72 -8.00
N ASN A 103 2.64 12.73 -6.83
CA ASN A 103 1.99 12.33 -5.60
C ASN A 103 1.16 13.48 -4.99
N VAL A 104 1.76 14.66 -4.82
CA VAL A 104 1.08 15.78 -4.14
C VAL A 104 0.11 16.47 -5.09
N TYR A 105 0.58 16.90 -6.26
CA TYR A 105 -0.30 17.57 -7.22
C TYR A 105 -1.41 16.64 -7.74
N GLY A 106 -1.10 15.37 -8.02
CA GLY A 106 -2.11 14.39 -8.40
C GLY A 106 -3.17 14.19 -7.31
N SER A 107 -2.78 14.11 -6.04
CA SER A 107 -3.74 14.05 -4.92
C SER A 107 -4.59 15.32 -4.83
N LEU A 108 -4.03 16.52 -5.07
CA LEU A 108 -4.80 17.77 -5.10
C LEU A 108 -5.83 17.76 -6.24
N CYS A 109 -5.47 17.25 -7.42
CA CYS A 109 -6.43 17.09 -8.54
C CYS A 109 -7.58 16.15 -8.15
N LEU A 110 -7.28 15.01 -7.53
CA LEU A 110 -8.30 14.08 -7.03
C LEU A 110 -9.22 14.72 -5.99
N ILE A 111 -8.67 15.41 -4.99
CA ILE A 111 -9.46 16.11 -3.95
C ILE A 111 -10.39 17.15 -4.56
N ARG A 112 -9.92 17.92 -5.58
CA ARG A 112 -10.77 18.89 -6.30
C ARG A 112 -11.92 18.22 -7.01
N ALA A 113 -11.68 17.11 -7.73
CA ALA A 113 -12.73 16.35 -8.41
C ALA A 113 -13.73 15.76 -7.41
N MET A 114 -13.26 15.20 -6.29
CA MET A 114 -14.09 14.70 -5.19
C MET A 114 -14.98 15.80 -4.61
N ASN A 115 -14.42 16.98 -4.33
CA ASN A 115 -15.18 18.14 -3.84
C ASN A 115 -16.30 18.55 -4.81
N LYS A 116 -15.99 18.65 -6.10
CA LYS A 116 -16.95 18.99 -7.16
C LYS A 116 -18.07 17.96 -7.23
N ALA A 117 -17.76 16.69 -7.10
CA ALA A 117 -18.72 15.58 -7.11
C ALA A 117 -19.41 15.33 -5.77
N LYS A 118 -19.06 16.07 -4.70
CA LYS A 118 -19.54 15.89 -3.33
C LYS A 118 -19.23 14.50 -2.73
N VAL A 119 -18.20 13.82 -3.22
CA VAL A 119 -17.68 12.58 -2.67
C VAL A 119 -16.63 12.94 -1.62
N LYS A 120 -16.89 12.66 -0.34
CA LYS A 120 -16.09 13.16 0.78
C LYS A 120 -15.48 12.04 1.64
N THR A 121 -15.58 10.79 1.21
CA THR A 121 -15.03 9.62 1.89
C THR A 121 -13.80 9.11 1.13
N ILE A 122 -12.65 9.05 1.82
CA ILE A 122 -11.41 8.58 1.21
C ILE A 122 -10.54 7.78 2.18
N VAL A 123 -10.02 6.65 1.71
CA VAL A 123 -8.93 5.89 2.35
C VAL A 123 -7.64 6.20 1.61
N PHE A 124 -6.69 6.81 2.28
CA PHE A 124 -5.40 7.17 1.72
C PHE A 124 -4.31 6.18 2.11
N SER A 125 -3.61 5.68 1.10
CA SER A 125 -2.41 4.88 1.21
C SER A 125 -1.24 5.75 1.69
N SER A 126 -1.06 5.88 3.00
CA SER A 126 0.09 6.52 3.60
C SER A 126 1.23 5.51 3.83
N SER A 127 2.23 5.86 4.61
CA SER A 127 3.42 5.04 4.83
C SER A 127 4.01 5.31 6.21
N ALA A 128 4.62 4.29 6.82
CA ALA A 128 5.42 4.45 8.04
C ALA A 128 6.60 5.43 7.87
N THR A 129 7.02 5.73 6.65
CA THR A 129 8.07 6.73 6.39
C THR A 129 7.72 8.14 6.85
N VAL A 130 6.44 8.45 7.10
CA VAL A 130 6.00 9.76 7.63
C VAL A 130 6.45 10.01 9.07
N TYR A 131 6.81 8.96 9.82
CA TYR A 131 7.33 9.12 11.18
C TYR A 131 8.74 9.70 11.23
N GLY A 132 9.50 9.61 10.12
CA GLY A 132 10.88 10.06 10.07
C GLY A 132 11.86 9.12 10.78
N GLU A 133 13.11 9.59 10.96
CA GLU A 133 14.19 8.78 11.52
C GLU A 133 14.30 8.86 13.05
N ASP A 134 13.75 9.91 13.65
CA ASP A 134 13.88 10.18 15.09
C ASP A 134 12.79 9.52 15.95
N ALA A 135 11.79 8.91 15.33
CA ALA A 135 10.66 8.31 16.05
C ALA A 135 11.09 7.03 16.78
N PRO A 136 10.79 6.89 18.08
CA PRO A 136 11.08 5.66 18.82
C PRO A 136 10.16 4.51 18.39
N VAL A 137 10.69 3.29 18.38
CA VAL A 137 9.90 2.08 18.10
C VAL A 137 9.25 1.52 19.39
N PRO A 138 8.05 0.92 19.30
CA PRO A 138 7.17 0.80 18.14
C PRO A 138 6.50 2.12 17.76
N TYR A 139 6.29 2.34 16.45
CA TYR A 139 5.63 3.55 15.96
C TYR A 139 4.15 3.59 16.33
N LYS A 140 3.69 4.72 16.88
CA LYS A 140 2.29 4.96 17.29
C LYS A 140 1.69 6.12 16.50
N GLU A 141 0.40 6.06 16.23
CA GLU A 141 -0.33 7.10 15.48
C GLU A 141 -0.33 8.46 16.17
N SER A 142 -0.17 8.49 17.49
CA SER A 142 -0.03 9.71 18.29
C SER A 142 1.31 10.44 18.10
N MET A 143 2.31 9.78 17.49
CA MET A 143 3.57 10.41 17.17
C MET A 143 3.38 11.43 16.04
N PRO A 144 4.08 12.59 16.12
CA PRO A 144 4.01 13.59 15.05
C PRO A 144 4.57 13.04 13.74
N ARG A 145 4.16 13.63 12.63
CA ARG A 145 4.90 13.50 11.37
C ARG A 145 6.29 14.08 11.60
N GLY A 146 7.31 13.23 11.45
CA GLY A 146 8.70 13.57 11.76
C GLY A 146 9.49 14.11 10.57
N ASN A 147 10.80 14.24 10.76
CA ASN A 147 11.73 14.59 9.69
C ASN A 147 11.87 13.41 8.73
N THR A 148 11.19 13.51 7.60
CA THR A 148 11.25 12.47 6.57
C THR A 148 12.60 12.51 5.85
N THR A 149 13.20 11.34 5.62
CA THR A 149 14.55 11.22 5.08
C THR A 149 14.63 11.30 3.56
N ASN A 150 13.49 11.35 2.87
CA ASN A 150 13.43 11.31 1.41
C ASN A 150 12.15 11.95 0.86
N PRO A 151 12.14 12.41 -0.42
CA PRO A 151 11.00 13.07 -1.04
C PRO A 151 9.73 12.20 -1.13
N TYR A 152 9.86 10.87 -1.22
CA TYR A 152 8.69 9.99 -1.15
C TYR A 152 7.98 10.11 0.21
N GLY A 153 8.71 9.95 1.32
CA GLY A 153 8.17 10.12 2.67
C GLY A 153 7.58 11.51 2.87
N THR A 154 8.30 12.55 2.42
CA THR A 154 7.84 13.93 2.48
C THR A 154 6.53 14.13 1.70
N SER A 155 6.40 13.56 0.49
CA SER A 155 5.16 13.66 -0.29
C SER A 155 3.97 13.03 0.43
N LYS A 156 4.17 11.88 1.11
CA LYS A 156 3.12 11.23 1.92
C LYS A 156 2.73 12.09 3.13
N ALA A 157 3.70 12.65 3.86
CA ALA A 157 3.45 13.53 5.00
C ALA A 157 2.72 14.82 4.58
N MET A 158 3.06 15.40 3.42
CA MET A 158 2.35 16.57 2.86
C MET A 158 0.89 16.23 2.55
N ILE A 159 0.62 15.08 1.92
CA ILE A 159 -0.75 14.66 1.59
C ILE A 159 -1.56 14.39 2.85
N GLU A 160 -0.97 13.78 3.88
CA GLU A 160 -1.64 13.63 5.17
C GLU A 160 -2.04 14.99 5.76
N LYS A 161 -1.15 15.98 5.69
CA LYS A 161 -1.47 17.35 6.18
C LYS A 161 -2.57 18.01 5.35
N ILE A 162 -2.56 17.84 4.03
CA ILE A 162 -3.60 18.36 3.14
C ILE A 162 -4.97 17.77 3.49
N PHE A 163 -5.05 16.46 3.77
CA PHE A 163 -6.30 15.83 4.21
C PHE A 163 -6.76 16.33 5.58
N ALA A 164 -5.83 16.50 6.53
CA ALA A 164 -6.16 17.08 7.82
C ALA A 164 -6.77 18.50 7.69
N ASP A 165 -6.15 19.35 6.85
CA ASP A 165 -6.65 20.71 6.59
C ASP A 165 -8.00 20.68 5.85
N GLN A 166 -8.19 19.72 4.93
CA GLN A 166 -9.47 19.54 4.24
C GLN A 166 -10.61 19.16 5.21
N CYS A 167 -10.33 18.29 6.19
CA CYS A 167 -11.30 17.95 7.23
C CYS A 167 -11.65 19.15 8.16
N ILE A 168 -10.68 20.04 8.40
CA ILE A 168 -10.93 21.27 9.17
C ILE A 168 -11.79 22.25 8.36
N ALA A 169 -11.49 22.39 7.06
CA ALA A 169 -12.20 23.32 6.18
C ALA A 169 -13.65 22.86 5.87
N ASP A 170 -13.88 21.55 5.84
CA ASP A 170 -15.18 20.95 5.56
C ASP A 170 -15.39 19.71 6.42
N SER A 171 -16.18 19.85 7.47
CA SER A 171 -16.46 18.80 8.47
C SER A 171 -17.21 17.58 7.93
N GLN A 172 -17.67 17.58 6.67
CA GLN A 172 -18.30 16.43 6.05
C GLN A 172 -17.27 15.41 5.50
N TRP A 173 -15.98 15.78 5.45
CA TRP A 173 -14.95 14.85 5.02
C TRP A 173 -14.70 13.75 6.04
N SER A 174 -14.58 12.53 5.51
CA SER A 174 -14.22 11.32 6.25
C SER A 174 -12.95 10.74 5.61
N VAL A 175 -11.83 10.85 6.31
CA VAL A 175 -10.52 10.49 5.81
C VAL A 175 -9.87 9.44 6.70
N ALA A 176 -9.55 8.28 6.12
CA ALA A 176 -8.69 7.28 6.74
C ALA A 176 -7.29 7.38 6.16
N GLN A 177 -6.30 7.61 6.98
CA GLN A 177 -4.89 7.60 6.59
C GLN A 177 -4.25 6.33 7.13
N LEU A 178 -3.87 5.42 6.23
CA LEU A 178 -3.30 4.14 6.60
C LEU A 178 -1.78 4.18 6.46
N ARG A 179 -1.08 4.19 7.59
CA ARG A 179 0.38 4.13 7.66
C ARG A 179 0.80 2.68 7.73
N TYR A 180 1.17 2.10 6.61
CA TYR A 180 1.62 0.71 6.60
C TYR A 180 3.13 0.58 6.38
N PHE A 181 3.61 -0.60 6.76
CA PHE A 181 5.02 -0.92 6.84
C PHE A 181 5.48 -1.62 5.56
N ASN A 182 5.99 -2.83 5.60
CA ASN A 182 6.55 -3.48 4.43
C ASN A 182 5.60 -4.57 3.91
N PRO A 183 4.69 -4.28 2.94
CA PRO A 183 3.83 -5.31 2.39
C PRO A 183 4.65 -6.30 1.55
N ILE A 184 4.43 -7.59 1.82
CA ILE A 184 5.02 -8.72 1.09
C ILE A 184 3.98 -9.82 0.87
N GLY A 185 4.32 -10.87 0.13
CA GLY A 185 3.41 -11.95 -0.19
C GLY A 185 2.68 -11.75 -1.52
N ALA A 186 1.70 -12.58 -1.76
CA ALA A 186 0.87 -12.56 -2.97
C ALA A 186 -0.52 -13.15 -2.66
N HIS A 187 -1.44 -13.11 -3.61
CA HIS A 187 -2.69 -13.84 -3.45
C HIS A 187 -2.43 -15.35 -3.55
N LYS A 188 -2.98 -16.13 -2.64
CA LYS A 188 -2.80 -17.60 -2.54
C LYS A 188 -3.09 -18.38 -3.84
N SER A 189 -3.83 -17.80 -4.78
CA SER A 189 -4.09 -18.41 -6.10
C SER A 189 -2.89 -18.39 -7.03
N GLY A 190 -1.80 -17.67 -6.72
CA GLY A 190 -0.67 -17.44 -7.64
C GLY A 190 -1.03 -16.61 -8.87
N LEU A 191 -2.21 -15.97 -8.93
CA LEU A 191 -2.64 -15.19 -10.10
C LEU A 191 -2.22 -13.72 -10.04
N ILE A 192 -2.15 -13.12 -8.84
CA ILE A 192 -1.69 -11.75 -8.62
C ILE A 192 -0.62 -11.68 -7.53
N GLY A 193 0.38 -10.84 -7.73
CA GLY A 193 1.51 -10.64 -6.82
C GLY A 193 2.28 -9.37 -7.16
N GLU A 194 3.45 -9.17 -6.57
CA GLU A 194 4.30 -8.02 -6.85
C GLU A 194 5.17 -8.26 -8.09
N ASP A 195 4.94 -7.48 -9.14
CA ASP A 195 5.70 -7.52 -10.41
C ASP A 195 6.29 -6.14 -10.73
N PRO A 196 7.40 -5.76 -10.08
CA PRO A 196 8.02 -4.46 -10.31
C PRO A 196 8.67 -4.37 -11.68
N LYS A 197 8.43 -3.27 -12.39
CA LYS A 197 9.17 -2.98 -13.64
C LYS A 197 10.64 -2.69 -13.31
N GLY A 198 11.55 -3.44 -13.94
CA GLY A 198 12.99 -3.28 -13.78
C GLY A 198 13.57 -3.97 -12.53
N ILE A 199 14.49 -3.28 -11.84
CA ILE A 199 15.13 -3.82 -10.63
C ILE A 199 14.20 -3.64 -9.44
N PRO A 200 13.84 -4.72 -8.70
CA PRO A 200 13.03 -4.61 -7.51
C PRO A 200 13.67 -3.72 -6.44
N ASN A 201 12.89 -2.81 -5.86
CA ASN A 201 13.32 -2.01 -4.71
C ASN A 201 12.99 -2.69 -3.37
N ASN A 202 12.01 -3.62 -3.37
CA ASN A 202 11.59 -4.37 -2.20
C ASN A 202 12.37 -5.68 -2.07
N LEU A 203 12.53 -6.14 -0.83
CA LEU A 203 13.33 -7.33 -0.49
C LEU A 203 12.77 -8.60 -1.16
N LEU A 204 11.49 -8.90 -0.94
CA LEU A 204 10.94 -10.21 -1.32
C LEU A 204 10.89 -10.42 -2.84
N PRO A 205 10.45 -9.47 -3.70
CA PRO A 205 10.55 -9.66 -5.15
C PRO A 205 12.01 -9.75 -5.65
N TYR A 206 12.98 -9.18 -4.92
CA TYR A 206 14.39 -9.38 -5.25
C TYR A 206 14.82 -10.83 -4.94
N ILE A 207 14.47 -11.34 -3.75
CA ILE A 207 14.73 -12.73 -3.34
C ILE A 207 14.12 -13.72 -4.35
N THR A 208 12.85 -13.53 -4.71
CA THR A 208 12.18 -14.43 -5.66
C THR A 208 12.82 -14.40 -7.05
N GLN A 209 13.32 -13.25 -7.51
CA GLN A 209 14.07 -13.15 -8.77
C GLN A 209 15.45 -13.81 -8.71
N VAL A 210 16.09 -13.84 -7.54
CA VAL A 210 17.32 -14.64 -7.32
C VAL A 210 16.98 -16.13 -7.38
N ALA A 211 15.92 -16.55 -6.70
CA ALA A 211 15.49 -17.93 -6.62
C ALA A 211 15.17 -18.57 -7.99
N ILE A 212 14.59 -17.79 -8.92
CA ILE A 212 14.34 -18.26 -10.31
C ILE A 212 15.51 -18.05 -11.27
N GLY A 213 16.68 -17.60 -10.76
CA GLY A 213 17.88 -17.39 -11.57
C GLY A 213 17.90 -16.10 -12.43
N LYS A 214 16.92 -15.23 -12.26
CA LYS A 214 16.89 -13.92 -12.96
C LYS A 214 18.00 -12.97 -12.46
N ARG A 215 18.48 -13.18 -11.23
CA ARG A 215 19.57 -12.45 -10.60
C ARG A 215 20.55 -13.41 -9.98
N LYS A 216 21.84 -13.01 -9.97
CA LYS A 216 22.92 -13.85 -9.46
C LYS A 216 22.87 -14.01 -7.95
N GLU A 217 22.62 -12.93 -7.23
CA GLU A 217 22.74 -12.86 -5.77
C GLU A 217 21.91 -11.70 -5.21
N LEU A 218 21.54 -11.80 -3.94
CA LEU A 218 20.89 -10.73 -3.18
C LEU A 218 21.93 -9.78 -2.60
N SER A 219 21.73 -8.48 -2.72
CA SER A 219 22.49 -7.47 -1.99
C SER A 219 21.81 -7.18 -0.64
N VAL A 220 22.45 -7.55 0.47
CA VAL A 220 22.05 -7.22 1.82
C VAL A 220 22.74 -5.94 2.25
N TYR A 221 21.98 -4.86 2.45
CA TYR A 221 22.52 -3.54 2.77
C TYR A 221 22.65 -3.36 4.28
N GLY A 222 23.88 -3.17 4.74
CA GLY A 222 24.26 -3.16 6.15
C GLY A 222 24.39 -4.60 6.70
N GLY A 223 25.43 -4.84 7.47
CA GLY A 223 25.66 -6.08 8.20
C GLY A 223 26.24 -5.77 9.57
N ASP A 224 26.11 -4.50 9.97
CA ASP A 224 26.73 -3.88 11.13
C ASP A 224 25.74 -3.05 11.96
N TYR A 225 24.41 -3.24 11.74
CA TYR A 225 23.40 -2.62 12.58
C TYR A 225 23.40 -3.23 14.00
N PRO A 226 22.97 -2.48 15.02
CA PRO A 226 22.81 -3.00 16.39
C PRO A 226 21.55 -3.89 16.49
N THR A 227 21.53 -4.95 15.71
CA THR A 227 20.46 -5.96 15.60
C THR A 227 21.05 -7.35 15.79
N PRO A 228 20.27 -8.39 16.10
CA PRO A 228 20.81 -9.72 16.42
C PRO A 228 21.72 -10.33 15.36
N ASP A 229 21.46 -10.11 14.08
CA ASP A 229 22.23 -10.62 12.93
C ASP A 229 22.96 -9.51 12.14
N GLY A 230 22.94 -8.29 12.66
CA GLY A 230 23.56 -7.12 12.02
C GLY A 230 22.78 -6.53 10.85
N THR A 231 21.66 -7.14 10.43
CA THR A 231 20.86 -6.62 9.30
C THR A 231 19.65 -5.81 9.77
N GLY A 232 19.07 -5.01 8.88
CA GLY A 232 17.94 -4.15 9.24
C GLY A 232 16.67 -4.93 9.56
N ILE A 233 15.94 -4.50 10.61
CA ILE A 233 14.67 -5.12 11.05
C ILE A 233 13.49 -4.30 10.53
N ARG A 234 12.51 -4.96 9.96
CA ARG A 234 11.28 -4.35 9.41
C ARG A 234 10.04 -5.14 9.83
N ASP A 235 8.92 -4.43 9.95
CA ASP A 235 7.60 -5.06 10.11
C ASP A 235 7.09 -5.44 8.72
N TYR A 236 7.05 -6.73 8.44
CA TYR A 236 6.50 -7.27 7.20
C TYR A 236 5.06 -7.68 7.41
N ILE A 237 4.19 -7.25 6.51
CA ILE A 237 2.77 -7.55 6.54
C ILE A 237 2.34 -8.22 5.25
N HIS A 238 1.49 -9.25 5.36
CA HIS A 238 0.94 -9.90 4.16
C HIS A 238 0.02 -8.93 3.41
N VAL A 239 0.21 -8.82 2.08
CA VAL A 239 -0.56 -7.89 1.24
C VAL A 239 -2.07 -8.11 1.29
N VAL A 240 -2.53 -9.37 1.52
CA VAL A 240 -3.97 -9.68 1.69
C VAL A 240 -4.50 -9.15 3.02
N ASP A 241 -3.74 -9.25 4.11
CA ASP A 241 -4.15 -8.66 5.39
C ASP A 241 -4.18 -7.14 5.29
N LEU A 242 -3.20 -6.54 4.62
CA LEU A 242 -3.20 -5.11 4.33
C LEU A 242 -4.44 -4.71 3.51
N ALA A 243 -4.77 -5.45 2.46
CA ALA A 243 -5.98 -5.22 1.66
C ALA A 243 -7.26 -5.26 2.52
N LYS A 244 -7.38 -6.25 3.40
CA LYS A 244 -8.51 -6.33 4.35
C LYS A 244 -8.54 -5.14 5.31
N GLY A 245 -7.38 -4.64 5.73
CA GLY A 245 -7.27 -3.42 6.56
C GLY A 245 -7.86 -2.19 5.86
N HIS A 246 -7.64 -2.03 4.54
CA HIS A 246 -8.25 -0.96 3.75
C HIS A 246 -9.78 -1.06 3.74
N LEU A 247 -10.33 -2.27 3.60
CA LEU A 247 -11.78 -2.47 3.65
C LEU A 247 -12.37 -2.15 5.02
N LYS A 248 -11.68 -2.53 6.08
CA LYS A 248 -12.12 -2.22 7.45
C LYS A 248 -12.11 -0.72 7.71
N ALA A 249 -11.03 -0.03 7.28
CA ALA A 249 -10.95 1.41 7.39
C ALA A 249 -12.04 2.13 6.55
N LEU A 250 -12.29 1.67 5.32
CA LEU A 250 -13.35 2.22 4.47
C LEU A 250 -14.72 2.11 5.17
N LYS A 251 -15.06 0.93 5.71
CA LYS A 251 -16.33 0.70 6.42
C LYS A 251 -16.47 1.59 7.66
N GLU A 252 -15.38 1.81 8.38
CA GLU A 252 -15.36 2.61 9.60
C GLU A 252 -15.62 4.10 9.35
N ILE A 253 -15.19 4.60 8.17
CA ILE A 253 -15.34 6.02 7.81
C ILE A 253 -16.53 6.30 6.90
N GLN A 254 -17.23 5.26 6.39
CA GLN A 254 -18.43 5.47 5.60
C GLN A 254 -19.58 6.00 6.46
N PRO A 255 -20.40 6.94 5.95
CA PRO A 255 -21.59 7.40 6.67
C PRO A 255 -22.53 6.21 6.98
N ILE A 256 -23.04 6.17 8.19
CA ILE A 256 -24.02 5.16 8.59
C ILE A 256 -25.37 5.57 8.00
N GLU A 257 -25.97 4.71 7.14
CA GLU A 257 -27.29 4.95 6.51
C GLU A 257 -28.48 4.95 7.50
N ASP A 258 -28.25 4.58 8.76
CA ASP A 258 -29.31 4.45 9.75
C ASP A 258 -29.54 5.77 10.49
N ASN A 259 -30.80 6.22 10.56
CA ASN A 259 -31.34 7.47 11.14
C ASN A 259 -30.99 7.77 12.61
N ARG A 260 -29.82 7.38 13.09
CA ARG A 260 -29.35 7.79 14.41
C ARG A 260 -28.58 9.11 14.28
N GLN A 261 -29.28 10.16 14.72
CA GLN A 261 -28.77 11.51 14.94
C GLN A 261 -27.59 11.54 15.94
N GLU A 262 -26.44 10.99 15.55
CA GLU A 262 -25.19 11.41 16.15
C GLU A 262 -24.43 12.17 15.08
N GLU A 263 -24.62 13.48 15.08
CA GLU A 263 -23.85 14.44 14.28
C GLU A 263 -22.37 14.13 14.49
N ASN A 264 -21.66 13.78 13.40
CA ASN A 264 -20.22 13.51 13.30
C ASN A 264 -19.71 12.08 13.55
N GLN A 265 -20.50 11.03 13.65
CA GLN A 265 -19.96 9.66 13.57
C GLN A 265 -19.42 9.37 12.14
N GLY A 266 -18.12 9.15 12.06
CA GLY A 266 -17.45 8.79 10.79
C GLY A 266 -16.67 9.93 10.13
N THR A 267 -16.95 11.20 10.43
CA THR A 267 -16.26 12.34 9.80
C THR A 267 -14.92 12.68 10.46
N GLY A 268 -14.11 13.47 9.77
CA GLY A 268 -12.80 13.91 10.21
C GLY A 268 -11.65 12.99 9.78
N GLU A 269 -10.46 13.33 10.25
CA GLU A 269 -9.23 12.57 9.98
C GLU A 269 -9.08 11.44 11.00
N ARG A 270 -8.82 10.24 10.50
CA ARG A 270 -8.46 9.08 11.32
C ARG A 270 -7.21 8.42 10.77
N ILE A 271 -6.30 8.07 11.65
CA ILE A 271 -4.98 7.50 11.29
C ILE A 271 -4.87 6.13 11.96
N TRP A 272 -4.42 5.12 11.18
CA TRP A 272 -4.13 3.78 11.68
C TRP A 272 -2.82 3.24 11.11
N ASN A 273 -2.04 2.64 11.99
CA ASN A 273 -0.91 1.82 11.59
C ASN A 273 -1.40 0.43 11.17
N LEU A 274 -1.01 -0.01 9.98
CA LEU A 274 -1.26 -1.37 9.51
C LEU A 274 0.07 -2.12 9.43
N GLY A 275 0.35 -2.90 10.46
CA GLY A 275 1.52 -3.77 10.60
C GLY A 275 1.18 -4.98 11.44
N THR A 276 2.13 -5.88 11.60
CA THR A 276 2.00 -7.06 12.47
C THR A 276 2.35 -6.74 13.93
N GLY A 277 3.10 -5.65 14.16
CA GLY A 277 3.70 -5.33 15.44
C GLY A 277 4.95 -6.15 15.75
N GLN A 278 5.42 -6.94 14.79
CA GLN A 278 6.61 -7.78 14.89
C GLN A 278 7.62 -7.39 13.79
N GLY A 279 8.87 -7.20 14.20
CA GLY A 279 9.97 -6.99 13.27
C GLY A 279 10.67 -8.29 12.90
N TYR A 280 11.08 -8.41 11.64
CA TYR A 280 11.96 -9.46 11.15
C TYR A 280 13.17 -8.83 10.47
N SER A 281 14.34 -9.43 10.66
CA SER A 281 15.57 -9.03 9.99
C SER A 281 15.58 -9.47 8.52
N VAL A 282 16.48 -8.90 7.73
CA VAL A 282 16.64 -9.33 6.33
C VAL A 282 17.02 -10.81 6.25
N LEU A 283 17.94 -11.28 7.12
CA LEU A 283 18.36 -12.68 7.09
C LEU A 283 17.30 -13.65 7.62
N GLU A 284 16.45 -13.22 8.55
CA GLU A 284 15.28 -14.02 8.96
C GLU A 284 14.30 -14.22 7.80
N VAL A 285 14.04 -13.17 6.98
CA VAL A 285 13.20 -13.29 5.78
C VAL A 285 13.84 -14.20 4.74
N VAL A 286 15.15 -14.11 4.51
CA VAL A 286 15.89 -15.00 3.60
C VAL A 286 15.77 -16.45 4.08
N SER A 287 16.03 -16.72 5.35
CA SER A 287 15.95 -18.07 5.94
C SER A 287 14.53 -18.66 5.85
N ALA A 288 13.51 -17.85 6.14
CA ALA A 288 12.11 -18.26 5.99
C ALA A 288 11.79 -18.61 4.52
N PHE A 289 12.29 -17.81 3.56
CA PHE A 289 12.09 -18.06 2.14
C PHE A 289 12.82 -19.34 1.67
N GLU A 290 14.07 -19.55 2.08
CA GLU A 290 14.84 -20.77 1.77
C GLU A 290 14.13 -22.03 2.27
N LYS A 291 13.63 -21.96 3.51
CA LYS A 291 12.86 -23.07 4.11
C LYS A 291 11.57 -23.37 3.32
N ALA A 292 10.82 -22.32 2.93
CA ALA A 292 9.54 -22.48 2.23
C ALA A 292 9.72 -22.90 0.76
N SER A 293 10.77 -22.41 0.10
CA SER A 293 11.02 -22.66 -1.33
C SER A 293 11.87 -23.90 -1.61
N GLY A 294 12.71 -24.31 -0.66
CA GLY A 294 13.77 -25.31 -0.86
C GLY A 294 14.93 -24.79 -1.73
N VAL A 295 15.00 -23.49 -2.03
CA VAL A 295 16.02 -22.86 -2.87
C VAL A 295 16.95 -22.01 -2.03
N SER A 296 18.26 -22.25 -2.11
CA SER A 296 19.26 -21.42 -1.43
C SER A 296 19.41 -20.06 -2.12
N ILE A 297 19.51 -19.00 -1.34
CA ILE A 297 19.60 -17.62 -1.80
C ILE A 297 21.01 -17.07 -1.55
N PRO A 298 21.90 -17.08 -2.55
CA PRO A 298 23.20 -16.46 -2.40
C PRO A 298 23.06 -14.96 -2.15
N TYR A 299 23.82 -14.44 -1.21
CA TYR A 299 23.81 -13.00 -0.91
C TYR A 299 25.22 -12.45 -0.65
N VAL A 300 25.33 -11.12 -0.80
CA VAL A 300 26.53 -10.35 -0.46
C VAL A 300 26.16 -9.15 0.41
N ASN A 301 26.97 -8.89 1.44
CA ASN A 301 26.80 -7.70 2.24
C ASN A 301 27.31 -6.47 1.49
N LYS A 302 26.52 -5.40 1.52
CA LYS A 302 26.84 -4.08 0.98
C LYS A 302 26.83 -3.03 2.09
N PRO A 303 27.52 -1.89 1.93
CA PRO A 303 27.39 -0.78 2.87
C PRO A 303 25.95 -0.36 3.09
N ARG A 304 25.64 0.21 4.26
CA ARG A 304 24.32 0.77 4.57
C ARG A 304 23.87 1.76 3.50
N ARG A 305 22.59 1.74 3.16
CA ARG A 305 22.02 2.79 2.31
C ARG A 305 21.79 4.05 3.17
N LYS A 306 22.01 5.22 2.60
CA LYS A 306 21.74 6.49 3.27
C LYS A 306 20.26 6.59 3.64
N GLY A 307 19.98 6.88 4.91
CA GLY A 307 18.62 7.02 5.43
C GLY A 307 17.94 5.70 5.82
N ASP A 308 18.66 4.55 5.77
CA ASP A 308 18.11 3.29 6.30
C ASP A 308 18.24 3.25 7.84
N LEU A 309 17.13 2.92 8.50
CA LEU A 309 17.07 2.72 9.95
C LEU A 309 17.47 1.30 10.33
N ALA A 310 18.04 1.12 11.52
CA ALA A 310 18.38 -0.19 12.07
C ALA A 310 17.13 -1.07 12.23
N ALA A 311 16.05 -0.51 12.78
CA ALA A 311 14.82 -1.24 13.04
C ALA A 311 13.61 -0.32 13.11
N PHE A 312 12.45 -0.76 12.59
CA PHE A 312 11.16 -0.14 12.86
C PHE A 312 9.99 -1.12 12.65
N TRP A 313 8.98 -1.00 13.51
CA TRP A 313 7.73 -1.77 13.48
C TRP A 313 6.57 -0.98 14.09
N ALA A 314 5.33 -1.45 13.82
CA ALA A 314 4.10 -0.81 14.26
C ALA A 314 3.75 -1.08 15.71
N ASP A 315 3.11 -0.14 16.40
CA ASP A 315 2.07 -0.47 17.37
C ASP A 315 0.73 -0.55 16.62
N ALA A 316 0.19 -1.77 16.45
CA ALA A 316 -1.05 -2.01 15.71
C ALA A 316 -2.30 -2.07 16.60
N LYS A 317 -2.19 -1.68 17.89
CA LYS A 317 -3.29 -1.79 18.86
C LYS A 317 -4.50 -0.95 18.47
N LYS A 318 -4.26 0.26 17.95
CA LYS A 318 -5.34 1.17 17.54
C LYS A 318 -6.18 0.57 16.41
N ALA A 319 -5.55 -0.01 15.38
CA ALA A 319 -6.27 -0.69 14.30
C ALA A 319 -7.09 -1.90 14.82
N LYS A 320 -6.56 -2.64 15.80
CA LYS A 320 -7.31 -3.74 16.44
C LYS A 320 -8.53 -3.23 17.21
N GLN A 321 -8.39 -2.15 17.94
CA GLN A 321 -9.47 -1.58 18.78
C GLN A 321 -10.57 -0.94 17.92
N ASP A 322 -10.19 -0.05 16.99
CA ASP A 322 -11.12 0.77 16.23
C ASP A 322 -11.73 0.01 15.05
N LEU A 323 -10.92 -0.79 14.33
CA LEU A 323 -11.33 -1.47 13.10
C LEU A 323 -11.70 -2.94 13.30
N ASN A 324 -11.53 -3.49 14.50
CA ASN A 324 -11.55 -4.93 14.74
C ASN A 324 -10.71 -5.68 13.67
N TRP A 325 -9.50 -5.16 13.42
CA TRP A 325 -8.58 -5.68 12.43
C TRP A 325 -7.21 -5.98 13.04
N GLN A 326 -6.65 -7.09 12.68
CA GLN A 326 -5.30 -7.52 13.03
C GLN A 326 -4.75 -8.35 11.87
N ALA A 327 -3.47 -8.21 11.56
CA ALA A 327 -2.77 -9.10 10.63
C ALA A 327 -2.84 -10.55 11.15
N GLN A 328 -3.17 -11.48 10.27
CA GLN A 328 -3.39 -12.89 10.60
C GLN A 328 -2.33 -13.81 9.97
N LEU A 329 -1.81 -13.44 8.80
CA LEU A 329 -0.92 -14.29 8.02
C LEU A 329 0.52 -14.15 8.50
N THR A 330 1.18 -15.29 8.64
CA THR A 330 2.55 -15.44 9.17
C THR A 330 3.61 -15.10 8.13
N LEU A 331 4.87 -14.93 8.56
CA LEU A 331 6.01 -14.77 7.65
C LEU A 331 6.15 -15.96 6.69
N GLU A 332 5.90 -17.19 7.17
CA GLU A 332 5.94 -18.39 6.34
C GLU A 332 4.90 -18.35 5.22
N GLU A 333 3.65 -17.93 5.51
CA GLU A 333 2.62 -17.74 4.49
C GLU A 333 2.98 -16.61 3.51
N MET A 334 3.54 -15.51 4.00
CA MET A 334 4.00 -14.39 3.16
C MET A 334 5.02 -14.84 2.12
N VAL A 335 6.05 -15.59 2.53
CA VAL A 335 7.11 -16.04 1.61
C VAL A 335 6.62 -17.18 0.71
N THR A 336 5.74 -18.06 1.21
CA THR A 336 5.14 -19.17 0.43
C THR A 336 4.27 -18.64 -0.69
N ASP A 337 3.37 -17.70 -0.40
CA ASP A 337 2.48 -17.12 -1.42
C ASP A 337 3.26 -16.30 -2.45
N ALA A 338 4.30 -15.55 -2.04
CA ALA A 338 5.17 -14.85 -2.97
C ALA A 338 5.94 -15.82 -3.87
N TRP A 339 6.41 -16.94 -3.34
CA TRP A 339 7.10 -17.96 -4.11
C TRP A 339 6.15 -18.64 -5.10
N HIS A 340 4.95 -19.01 -4.66
CA HIS A 340 3.91 -19.56 -5.54
C HIS A 340 3.59 -18.62 -6.71
N TRP A 341 3.44 -17.32 -6.44
CA TRP A 341 3.28 -16.31 -7.49
C TRP A 341 4.45 -16.31 -8.47
N GLN A 342 5.69 -16.24 -7.98
CA GLN A 342 6.87 -16.14 -8.84
C GLN A 342 7.11 -17.38 -9.67
N GLN A 343 6.89 -18.58 -9.11
CA GLN A 343 6.99 -19.85 -9.86
C GLN A 343 5.94 -19.95 -10.98
N SER A 344 4.71 -19.57 -10.68
CA SER A 344 3.61 -19.59 -11.65
C SER A 344 3.74 -18.50 -12.71
N ASN A 345 4.52 -17.45 -12.43
CA ASN A 345 4.68 -16.28 -13.29
C ASN A 345 6.17 -15.86 -13.36
N PRO A 346 7.06 -16.71 -13.94
CA PRO A 346 8.49 -16.39 -13.96
C PRO A 346 8.83 -15.12 -14.74
N GLN A 347 7.94 -14.69 -15.66
CA GLN A 347 8.07 -13.45 -16.42
C GLN A 347 7.11 -12.34 -15.94
N GLY A 348 6.50 -12.50 -14.77
CA GLY A 348 5.53 -11.56 -14.23
C GLY A 348 4.19 -11.63 -14.96
N TYR A 349 3.57 -10.49 -15.20
CA TYR A 349 2.31 -10.37 -15.96
C TYR A 349 2.52 -10.39 -17.49
N SER A 350 3.57 -11.01 -17.97
CA SER A 350 3.87 -11.14 -19.42
C SER A 350 2.85 -11.99 -20.19
#